data_c0d38ca94df1bc0c98d169b48a7ed8ec
#
_entry.id   c0d38ca94df1bc0c98d169b48a7ed8ec
#
_cell.length_a   1.000
_cell.length_b   1.000
_cell.length_c   1.000
_cell.angle_alpha   90.00
_cell.angle_beta   90.00
_cell.angle_gamma   90.00
#
_symmetry.space_group_name_H-M   'P 1'
#
loop_
_entity.id
_entity.type
_entity.pdbx_description
1 polymer ?
#
loop_
_entity_poly.entity_id
_entity_poly.type
_entity_poly.pdbx_seq_one_letter_code
_entity_poly.pdbx_strand_id
1 'polypeptide(L)'
;MQHQLPFSTNELEHFEIEHTHGSLSKFKPPVYKQKDQLIIDKTHTVQLDHEIDEDVNSKFHFTVIMVAILSGNFGLGYSLPYLSMSFSTVFSQIELKGSETSEQGFFSAILSIGCLVGAIFTKFLLKYTTRNQSLIIADFCGFLSIFAVIPNREVILTFRFFYGVCIGIQTIIMPIYLKELCPQKYYDKFSVMSGFFVGGGLLFANFMGLGYINSDLRGKDSHYWQIVFAIPAVVFLFRFTVLTILYKMDSPISLIIKHKPIKAKGIIAYIYQPVCVEQAFQKSQLRVSYDEEHKEGIMSLFTRKNRKTLAIGCVLMFVYTWCGLFAIFSYSSQFFASMSDGDVTLNTFFTLILGIVQFTPAFISSFVYRKWGKRIILLSGLFFMIICQILIIGLSYTDVMAAVIVKFIVICLFSFLYALTLGPITWSMTPEINSSEGTYFCFVTLYAWQLLVLYIFPFMLSSLQMSGSFVVFAILTVSSILFFYFSVKETKGLNHTEIDKVYGKEEK
;
A
#
# COMPACT_ATOMS: atom_id res chain seq x y z
N MET A 1 -36.87 19.74 -14.98
CA MET A 1 -35.91 20.16 -16.00
C MET A 1 -35.11 18.92 -16.39
N GLN A 2 -35.36 18.41 -17.60
CA GLN A 2 -34.59 17.27 -18.14
C GLN A 2 -33.20 17.79 -18.56
N HIS A 3 -32.17 17.45 -17.83
CA HIS A 3 -30.81 17.63 -18.29
C HIS A 3 -30.51 16.55 -19.33
N GLN A 4 -30.46 16.92 -20.60
CA GLN A 4 -29.95 16.10 -21.68
C GLN A 4 -28.45 15.86 -21.44
N LEU A 5 -28.05 14.59 -21.44
CA LEU A 5 -26.64 14.18 -21.47
C LEU A 5 -25.98 14.73 -22.75
N PRO A 6 -24.72 15.18 -22.73
CA PRO A 6 -24.07 15.90 -23.84
C PRO A 6 -23.65 15.01 -25.03
N PHE A 7 -24.14 13.80 -25.16
CA PHE A 7 -23.80 12.91 -26.28
C PHE A 7 -25.05 12.33 -26.94
N SER A 8 -25.24 12.64 -28.22
CA SER A 8 -26.31 12.05 -29.02
C SER A 8 -25.96 10.59 -29.35
N THR A 9 -26.98 9.74 -29.32
CA THR A 9 -26.87 8.30 -29.63
C THR A 9 -26.45 7.98 -31.06
N ASN A 10 -26.37 8.97 -31.97
CA ASN A 10 -26.07 8.79 -33.38
C ASN A 10 -24.57 8.77 -33.74
N GLU A 11 -23.67 9.15 -32.82
CA GLU A 11 -22.22 9.10 -33.11
C GLU A 11 -21.58 7.71 -32.89
N LEU A 12 -22.36 6.73 -32.47
CA LEU A 12 -21.87 5.36 -32.18
C LEU A 12 -21.96 4.41 -33.39
N GLU A 13 -22.57 4.81 -34.53
CA GLU A 13 -22.83 3.91 -35.67
C GLU A 13 -21.69 3.83 -36.69
N HIS A 14 -20.73 4.78 -36.70
CA HIS A 14 -19.60 4.77 -37.63
C HIS A 14 -18.27 4.73 -36.90
N PHE A 15 -17.80 3.56 -36.51
CA PHE A 15 -16.44 3.38 -36.07
C PHE A 15 -15.75 2.22 -36.77
N GLU A 16 -14.99 2.54 -37.81
CA GLU A 16 -13.92 1.68 -38.33
C GLU A 16 -12.74 1.71 -37.33
N ILE A 17 -12.41 0.54 -36.82
CA ILE A 17 -11.27 0.35 -35.92
C ILE A 17 -10.00 0.45 -36.76
N GLU A 18 -9.28 1.56 -36.66
CA GLU A 18 -7.92 1.65 -37.16
C GLU A 18 -7.04 0.59 -36.46
N HIS A 19 -6.47 -0.28 -37.25
CA HIS A 19 -5.62 -1.38 -36.85
C HIS A 19 -4.37 -0.88 -36.12
N THR A 20 -4.35 -1.04 -34.80
CA THR A 20 -3.09 -1.17 -34.07
C THR A 20 -2.79 -2.66 -33.91
N HIS A 21 -1.70 -3.10 -34.50
CA HIS A 21 -1.29 -4.49 -34.62
C HIS A 21 -1.24 -5.21 -33.27
N GLY A 22 -1.86 -6.39 -33.22
CA GLY A 22 -1.62 -7.47 -32.29
C GLY A 22 -2.74 -7.76 -31.28
N SER A 23 -3.59 -8.71 -31.58
CA SER A 23 -4.56 -9.45 -30.75
C SER A 23 -6.02 -8.97 -30.61
N LEU A 24 -6.38 -7.74 -30.99
CA LEU A 24 -7.77 -7.26 -30.91
C LEU A 24 -8.61 -7.57 -32.16
N SER A 25 -8.06 -8.17 -33.21
CA SER A 25 -8.68 -8.29 -34.56
C SER A 25 -9.78 -9.35 -34.72
N LYS A 26 -10.23 -10.02 -33.67
CA LYS A 26 -11.25 -11.10 -33.77
C LYS A 26 -12.59 -10.81 -33.09
N PHE A 27 -12.82 -9.60 -32.59
CA PHE A 27 -14.07 -9.32 -31.89
C PHE A 27 -15.03 -8.51 -32.76
N LYS A 28 -16.12 -9.15 -33.23
CA LYS A 28 -17.31 -8.44 -33.73
C LYS A 28 -18.27 -8.25 -32.57
N PRO A 29 -18.66 -7.02 -32.21
CA PRO A 29 -19.63 -6.84 -31.13
C PRO A 29 -21.01 -7.38 -31.52
N PRO A 30 -21.70 -8.08 -30.65
CA PRO A 30 -23.07 -8.51 -30.88
C PRO A 30 -24.03 -7.31 -30.87
N VAL A 31 -24.97 -7.28 -31.83
CA VAL A 31 -26.03 -6.27 -31.86
C VAL A 31 -27.16 -6.71 -30.94
N TYR A 32 -27.38 -5.97 -29.83
CA TYR A 32 -28.51 -6.19 -28.95
C TYR A 32 -29.54 -5.05 -29.06
N LYS A 33 -30.81 -5.43 -29.18
CA LYS A 33 -31.96 -4.50 -29.01
C LYS A 33 -32.31 -4.41 -27.52
N GLN A 34 -32.33 -3.21 -26.99
CA GLN A 34 -32.59 -2.98 -25.57
C GLN A 34 -33.73 -2.04 -25.30
N LYS A 35 -34.54 -2.40 -24.28
CA LYS A 35 -35.44 -1.53 -23.55
C LYS A 35 -35.32 -1.88 -22.07
N ASP A 36 -34.45 -1.19 -21.35
CA ASP A 36 -34.47 -1.16 -19.90
C ASP A 36 -34.23 0.29 -19.44
N GLN A 37 -35.16 0.83 -18.70
CA GLN A 37 -35.12 2.19 -18.16
C GLN A 37 -34.36 2.20 -16.82
N LEU A 38 -33.39 3.08 -16.69
CA LEU A 38 -32.76 3.41 -15.42
C LEU A 38 -33.75 4.22 -14.55
N ILE A 39 -34.08 3.69 -13.38
CA ILE A 39 -34.85 4.41 -12.36
C ILE A 39 -33.84 5.04 -11.39
N ILE A 40 -33.77 6.38 -11.39
CA ILE A 40 -33.02 7.14 -10.39
C ILE A 40 -33.97 7.43 -9.24
N ASP A 41 -33.78 6.79 -8.11
CA ASP A 41 -34.52 7.10 -6.90
C ASP A 41 -33.98 8.39 -6.25
N LYS A 42 -34.83 9.14 -5.57
CA LYS A 42 -34.54 10.44 -4.91
C LYS A 42 -33.47 10.35 -3.82
N THR A 43 -33.05 9.16 -3.46
CA THR A 43 -31.99 8.87 -2.46
C THR A 43 -30.57 8.77 -3.05
N HIS A 44 -30.37 9.11 -4.34
CA HIS A 44 -29.07 9.01 -5.03
C HIS A 44 -28.38 7.62 -5.02
N THR A 45 -29.11 6.57 -4.68
CA THR A 45 -28.66 5.18 -4.89
C THR A 45 -29.18 4.70 -6.24
N VAL A 46 -28.29 4.42 -7.17
CA VAL A 46 -28.62 3.74 -8.43
C VAL A 46 -28.92 2.28 -8.06
N GLN A 47 -30.18 1.94 -7.80
CA GLN A 47 -30.61 0.54 -7.78
C GLN A 47 -30.90 0.16 -9.23
N LEU A 48 -30.08 -0.72 -9.76
CA LEU A 48 -30.41 -1.47 -10.99
C LEU A 48 -31.38 -2.57 -10.58
N ASP A 49 -32.55 -2.66 -11.20
CA ASP A 49 -33.62 -3.62 -10.88
C ASP A 49 -33.22 -5.12 -11.00
N HIS A 50 -32.05 -5.41 -11.56
CA HIS A 50 -31.37 -6.72 -11.51
C HIS A 50 -29.88 -6.49 -11.31
N GLU A 51 -29.32 -6.91 -10.19
CA GLU A 51 -27.87 -7.13 -10.04
C GLU A 51 -27.45 -8.26 -11.00
N ILE A 52 -27.06 -7.91 -12.22
CA ILE A 52 -26.39 -8.87 -13.08
C ILE A 52 -25.04 -9.14 -12.43
N ASP A 53 -24.78 -10.43 -12.19
CA ASP A 53 -23.52 -10.92 -11.66
C ASP A 53 -22.37 -10.48 -12.58
N GLU A 54 -21.67 -9.40 -12.18
CA GLU A 54 -20.55 -8.82 -12.95
C GLU A 54 -19.45 -9.88 -13.10
N ASP A 55 -19.47 -10.65 -14.18
CA ASP A 55 -18.45 -11.67 -14.43
C ASP A 55 -17.48 -11.22 -15.53
N VAL A 56 -16.28 -11.80 -15.51
CA VAL A 56 -15.20 -11.46 -16.45
C VAL A 56 -15.24 -12.39 -17.67
N ASN A 57 -14.84 -11.84 -18.82
CA ASN A 57 -14.80 -12.55 -20.09
C ASN A 57 -13.84 -13.76 -20.05
N SER A 58 -12.64 -13.55 -19.48
CA SER A 58 -11.66 -14.62 -19.27
C SER A 58 -11.02 -14.48 -17.88
N LYS A 59 -11.34 -15.41 -16.98
CA LYS A 59 -10.79 -15.45 -15.61
C LYS A 59 -9.26 -15.56 -15.61
N PHE A 60 -8.69 -16.30 -16.54
CA PHE A 60 -7.23 -16.48 -16.63
C PHE A 60 -6.54 -15.18 -17.02
N HIS A 61 -6.91 -14.58 -18.16
CA HIS A 61 -6.30 -13.33 -18.61
C HIS A 61 -6.48 -12.20 -17.60
N PHE A 62 -7.69 -12.09 -17.02
CA PHE A 62 -7.95 -11.10 -15.98
C PHE A 62 -7.07 -11.29 -14.75
N THR A 63 -6.89 -12.54 -14.28
CA THR A 63 -6.01 -12.84 -13.15
C THR A 63 -4.56 -12.47 -13.47
N VAL A 64 -4.05 -12.80 -14.66
CA VAL A 64 -2.68 -12.44 -15.07
C VAL A 64 -2.48 -10.93 -15.05
N ILE A 65 -3.43 -10.16 -15.57
CA ILE A 65 -3.38 -8.69 -15.55
C ILE A 65 -3.34 -8.18 -14.12
N MET A 66 -4.22 -8.67 -13.25
CA MET A 66 -4.26 -8.25 -11.85
C MET A 66 -2.97 -8.61 -11.11
N VAL A 67 -2.41 -9.79 -11.31
CA VAL A 67 -1.12 -10.21 -10.75
C VAL A 67 -0.01 -9.26 -11.20
N ALA A 68 0.04 -8.95 -12.49
CA ALA A 68 1.06 -8.05 -13.03
C ALA A 68 0.93 -6.63 -12.44
N ILE A 69 -0.29 -6.10 -12.32
CA ILE A 69 -0.54 -4.81 -11.69
C ILE A 69 -0.10 -4.83 -10.21
N LEU A 70 -0.49 -5.86 -9.46
CA LEU A 70 -0.21 -5.99 -8.03
C LEU A 70 1.26 -6.30 -7.71
N SER A 71 2.04 -6.80 -8.67
CA SER A 71 3.46 -7.17 -8.46
C SER A 71 4.32 -6.01 -7.94
N GLY A 72 3.97 -4.75 -8.24
CA GLY A 72 4.68 -3.59 -7.70
C GLY A 72 4.62 -3.48 -6.16
N ASN A 73 3.57 -4.03 -5.53
CA ASN A 73 3.48 -4.07 -4.08
C ASN A 73 4.55 -4.95 -3.43
N PHE A 74 5.14 -5.88 -4.18
CA PHE A 74 6.32 -6.61 -3.74
C PHE A 74 7.49 -5.66 -3.47
N GLY A 75 7.71 -4.67 -4.34
CA GLY A 75 8.73 -3.63 -4.12
C GLY A 75 8.47 -2.81 -2.84
N LEU A 76 7.20 -2.50 -2.53
CA LEU A 76 6.85 -1.83 -1.27
C LEU A 76 7.29 -2.65 -0.05
N GLY A 77 6.94 -3.95 0.00
CA GLY A 77 7.32 -4.83 1.10
C GLY A 77 8.84 -5.04 1.21
N TYR A 78 9.51 -5.21 0.08
CA TYR A 78 10.95 -5.40 0.00
C TYR A 78 11.74 -4.20 0.52
N SER A 79 11.19 -2.99 0.39
CA SER A 79 11.86 -1.73 0.67
C SER A 79 12.26 -1.51 2.14
N LEU A 80 11.62 -2.20 3.08
CA LEU A 80 11.86 -2.01 4.51
C LEU A 80 13.10 -2.76 5.01
N PRO A 81 13.20 -4.11 4.87
CA PRO A 81 14.28 -4.87 5.52
C PRO A 81 15.56 -4.99 4.69
N TYR A 82 15.53 -4.84 3.34
CA TYR A 82 16.70 -5.15 2.50
C TYR A 82 17.95 -4.33 2.83
N LEU A 83 17.77 -3.08 3.26
CA LEU A 83 18.89 -2.22 3.63
C LEU A 83 19.50 -2.66 4.96
N SER A 84 18.67 -3.02 5.95
CA SER A 84 19.13 -3.43 7.28
C SER A 84 20.11 -4.60 7.22
N MET A 85 19.84 -5.59 6.37
CA MET A 85 20.70 -6.75 6.18
C MET A 85 22.06 -6.39 5.55
N SER A 86 22.09 -5.34 4.73
CA SER A 86 23.25 -4.97 3.92
C SER A 86 24.07 -3.85 4.55
N PHE A 87 23.64 -3.19 5.64
CA PHE A 87 24.31 -2.04 6.23
C PHE A 87 25.82 -2.25 6.43
N SER A 88 26.18 -3.32 7.12
CA SER A 88 27.57 -3.60 7.47
C SER A 88 28.48 -3.72 6.23
N THR A 89 28.02 -4.43 5.19
CA THR A 89 28.77 -4.63 3.95
C THR A 89 28.83 -3.34 3.12
N VAL A 90 27.71 -2.64 2.97
CA VAL A 90 27.65 -1.39 2.22
C VAL A 90 28.54 -0.32 2.87
N PHE A 91 28.44 -0.14 4.19
CA PHE A 91 29.22 0.86 4.92
C PHE A 91 30.71 0.57 4.95
N SER A 92 31.13 -0.71 4.79
CA SER A 92 32.53 -1.05 4.66
C SER A 92 33.14 -0.70 3.28
N GLN A 93 32.30 -0.43 2.27
CA GLN A 93 32.71 -0.17 0.88
C GLN A 93 32.52 1.31 0.45
N ILE A 94 31.87 2.12 1.26
CA ILE A 94 31.63 3.54 0.97
C ILE A 94 32.27 4.45 2.01
N GLU A 95 32.59 5.68 1.62
CA GLU A 95 33.02 6.71 2.55
C GLU A 95 31.83 7.30 3.32
N LEU A 96 31.86 7.17 4.63
CA LEU A 96 30.84 7.75 5.53
C LEU A 96 31.21 9.20 5.83
N LYS A 97 30.19 10.10 5.82
CA LYS A 97 30.41 11.52 6.14
C LYS A 97 30.11 11.88 7.60
N GLY A 98 29.59 10.94 8.38
CA GLY A 98 29.21 11.13 9.77
C GLY A 98 29.38 9.89 10.62
N SER A 99 28.78 9.87 11.82
CA SER A 99 28.74 8.67 12.63
C SER A 99 27.90 7.60 11.95
N GLU A 100 28.21 6.33 12.19
CA GLU A 100 27.49 5.19 11.62
C GLU A 100 25.99 5.28 11.93
N THR A 101 25.63 5.63 13.15
CA THR A 101 24.22 5.83 13.58
C THR A 101 23.51 6.92 12.74
N SER A 102 24.19 8.04 12.49
CA SER A 102 23.64 9.13 11.67
C SER A 102 23.44 8.69 10.21
N GLU A 103 24.41 7.99 9.64
CA GLU A 103 24.33 7.49 8.28
C GLU A 103 23.23 6.43 8.13
N GLN A 104 23.09 5.51 9.09
CA GLN A 104 21.98 4.53 9.12
C GLN A 104 20.62 5.23 9.10
N GLY A 105 20.44 6.24 9.96
CA GLY A 105 19.22 7.05 9.99
C GLY A 105 18.95 7.74 8.67
N PHE A 106 19.98 8.37 8.07
CA PHE A 106 19.86 9.09 6.82
C PHE A 106 19.56 8.17 5.62
N PHE A 107 20.27 7.03 5.53
CA PHE A 107 20.02 6.03 4.47
C PHE A 107 18.61 5.41 4.55
N SER A 108 18.07 5.23 5.74
CA SER A 108 16.69 4.74 5.92
C SER A 108 15.65 5.82 5.62
N ALA A 109 15.91 7.05 6.06
CA ALA A 109 15.01 8.20 5.90
C ALA A 109 14.87 8.65 4.44
N ILE A 110 15.94 8.59 3.62
CA ILE A 110 15.92 9.07 2.23
C ILE A 110 14.87 8.37 1.37
N LEU A 111 14.63 7.08 1.61
CA LEU A 111 13.54 6.35 0.96
C LEU A 111 12.18 6.97 1.31
N SER A 112 11.95 7.28 2.59
CA SER A 112 10.69 7.88 3.05
C SER A 112 10.51 9.32 2.57
N ILE A 113 11.60 10.08 2.40
CA ILE A 113 11.57 11.39 1.73
C ILE A 113 11.09 11.21 0.29
N GLY A 114 11.64 10.23 -0.43
CA GLY A 114 11.17 9.88 -1.77
C GLY A 114 9.69 9.51 -1.79
N CYS A 115 9.23 8.66 -0.85
CA CYS A 115 7.82 8.28 -0.74
C CYS A 115 6.91 9.49 -0.49
N LEU A 116 7.31 10.40 0.40
CA LEU A 116 6.57 11.63 0.69
C LEU A 116 6.46 12.52 -0.54
N VAL A 117 7.58 12.76 -1.24
CA VAL A 117 7.60 13.53 -2.48
C VAL A 117 6.76 12.87 -3.57
N GLY A 118 6.89 11.55 -3.74
CA GLY A 118 6.09 10.77 -4.69
C GLY A 118 4.59 10.84 -4.39
N ALA A 119 4.21 10.71 -3.12
CA ALA A 119 2.83 10.82 -2.68
C ALA A 119 2.25 12.22 -2.99
N ILE A 120 2.96 13.29 -2.63
CA ILE A 120 2.54 14.66 -2.94
C ILE A 120 2.44 14.89 -4.44
N PHE A 121 3.42 14.42 -5.21
CA PHE A 121 3.47 14.57 -6.66
C PHE A 121 2.35 13.80 -7.38
N THR A 122 1.82 12.74 -6.78
CA THR A 122 0.75 11.90 -7.37
C THR A 122 -0.47 12.73 -7.75
N LYS A 123 -0.89 13.67 -6.92
CA LYS A 123 -2.06 14.53 -7.22
C LYS A 123 -1.83 15.37 -8.47
N PHE A 124 -0.62 15.93 -8.60
CA PHE A 124 -0.23 16.66 -9.79
C PHE A 124 -0.17 15.74 -11.02
N LEU A 125 0.42 14.56 -10.87
CA LEU A 125 0.56 13.58 -11.94
C LEU A 125 -0.81 13.16 -12.49
N LEU A 126 -1.77 12.84 -11.62
CA LEU A 126 -3.12 12.42 -11.99
C LEU A 126 -3.93 13.50 -12.73
N LYS A 127 -3.56 14.78 -12.59
CA LYS A 127 -4.16 15.86 -13.37
C LYS A 127 -3.84 15.75 -14.87
N TYR A 128 -2.63 15.32 -15.21
CA TYR A 128 -2.14 15.28 -16.60
C TYR A 128 -2.13 13.88 -17.20
N THR A 129 -1.96 12.84 -16.39
CA THR A 129 -1.82 11.45 -16.83
C THR A 129 -3.02 10.60 -16.41
N THR A 130 -3.13 9.43 -17.00
CA THR A 130 -4.09 8.39 -16.61
C THR A 130 -3.49 7.51 -15.51
N ARG A 131 -4.30 6.61 -14.90
CA ARG A 131 -3.83 5.70 -13.83
C ARG A 131 -2.68 4.82 -14.32
N ASN A 132 -2.83 4.22 -15.49
CA ASN A 132 -1.80 3.36 -16.09
C ASN A 132 -0.52 4.15 -16.41
N GLN A 133 -0.64 5.32 -17.04
CA GLN A 133 0.52 6.17 -17.33
C GLN A 133 1.27 6.59 -16.07
N SER A 134 0.53 6.92 -15.00
CA SER A 134 1.13 7.27 -13.72
C SER A 134 1.92 6.10 -13.11
N LEU A 135 1.40 4.86 -13.21
CA LEU A 135 2.13 3.67 -12.76
C LEU A 135 3.37 3.39 -13.61
N ILE A 136 3.30 3.58 -14.93
CA ILE A 136 4.46 3.45 -15.82
C ILE A 136 5.57 4.44 -15.46
N ILE A 137 5.21 5.70 -15.15
CA ILE A 137 6.18 6.72 -14.67
C ILE A 137 6.76 6.31 -13.33
N ALA A 138 5.94 5.81 -12.41
CA ALA A 138 6.42 5.29 -11.12
C ALA A 138 7.40 4.13 -11.31
N ASP A 139 7.07 3.17 -12.18
CA ASP A 139 7.93 2.02 -12.48
C ASP A 139 9.26 2.42 -13.09
N PHE A 140 9.25 3.44 -13.95
CA PHE A 140 10.50 3.99 -14.49
C PHE A 140 11.38 4.56 -13.37
N CYS A 141 10.80 5.34 -12.43
CA CYS A 141 11.52 5.81 -11.25
C CYS A 141 12.03 4.63 -10.40
N GLY A 142 11.21 3.58 -10.22
CA GLY A 142 11.58 2.37 -9.50
C GLY A 142 12.71 1.60 -10.18
N PHE A 143 12.69 1.51 -11.52
CA PHE A 143 13.76 0.87 -12.30
C PHE A 143 15.10 1.61 -12.16
N LEU A 144 15.09 2.94 -12.04
CA LEU A 144 16.31 3.71 -11.81
C LEU A 144 17.05 3.27 -10.53
N SER A 145 16.37 2.60 -9.58
CA SER A 145 17.05 2.05 -8.39
C SER A 145 18.15 1.05 -8.70
N ILE A 146 18.23 0.52 -9.93
CA ILE A 146 19.34 -0.33 -10.38
C ILE A 146 20.71 0.34 -10.21
N PHE A 147 20.79 1.65 -10.37
CA PHE A 147 22.04 2.39 -10.20
C PHE A 147 22.50 2.50 -8.73
N ALA A 148 21.64 2.16 -7.76
CA ALA A 148 22.03 2.08 -6.36
C ALA A 148 23.03 0.94 -6.07
N VAL A 149 23.35 0.09 -7.05
CA VAL A 149 24.41 -0.93 -6.95
C VAL A 149 25.83 -0.36 -7.05
N ILE A 150 25.99 0.90 -7.45
CA ILE A 150 27.29 1.57 -7.54
C ILE A 150 27.76 1.92 -6.12
N PRO A 151 28.97 1.49 -5.70
CA PRO A 151 29.49 1.72 -4.36
C PRO A 151 29.93 3.18 -4.14
N ASN A 152 28.97 4.07 -4.21
CA ASN A 152 29.14 5.50 -3.96
C ASN A 152 27.97 6.02 -3.12
N ARG A 153 28.27 6.67 -2.00
CA ARG A 153 27.30 7.16 -1.04
C ARG A 153 26.20 8.00 -1.70
N GLU A 154 26.57 9.02 -2.48
CA GLU A 154 25.63 9.95 -3.09
C GLU A 154 24.77 9.26 -4.16
N VAL A 155 25.34 8.33 -4.89
CA VAL A 155 24.63 7.56 -5.91
C VAL A 155 23.57 6.66 -5.25
N ILE A 156 23.96 5.91 -4.21
CA ILE A 156 23.03 5.06 -3.47
C ILE A 156 21.86 5.89 -2.92
N LEU A 157 22.14 7.02 -2.26
CA LEU A 157 21.12 7.89 -1.70
C LEU A 157 20.17 8.44 -2.77
N THR A 158 20.73 8.90 -3.90
CA THR A 158 19.93 9.45 -5.01
C THR A 158 18.98 8.41 -5.58
N PHE A 159 19.45 7.20 -5.85
CA PHE A 159 18.60 6.18 -6.47
C PHE A 159 17.67 5.48 -5.47
N ARG A 160 18.00 5.47 -4.17
CA ARG A 160 17.03 5.12 -3.11
C ARG A 160 15.92 6.16 -2.99
N PHE A 161 16.20 7.44 -3.19
CA PHE A 161 15.16 8.46 -3.27
C PHE A 161 14.20 8.20 -4.43
N PHE A 162 14.69 7.89 -5.65
CA PHE A 162 13.82 7.54 -6.78
C PHE A 162 13.00 6.27 -6.53
N TYR A 163 13.57 5.28 -5.84
CA TYR A 163 12.82 4.12 -5.39
C TYR A 163 11.67 4.53 -4.45
N GLY A 164 11.93 5.42 -3.52
CA GLY A 164 10.90 6.01 -2.65
C GLY A 164 9.80 6.73 -3.44
N VAL A 165 10.16 7.55 -4.42
CA VAL A 165 9.19 8.23 -5.31
C VAL A 165 8.26 7.23 -5.99
N CYS A 166 8.80 6.13 -6.52
CA CYS A 166 8.01 5.04 -7.08
C CYS A 166 6.99 4.49 -6.07
N ILE A 167 7.45 4.15 -4.86
CA ILE A 167 6.59 3.61 -3.79
C ILE A 167 5.50 4.62 -3.41
N GLY A 168 5.84 5.90 -3.25
CA GLY A 168 4.88 6.95 -2.90
C GLY A 168 3.76 7.11 -3.93
N ILE A 169 4.09 7.12 -5.21
CA ILE A 169 3.12 7.21 -6.31
C ILE A 169 2.23 5.97 -6.33
N GLN A 170 2.82 4.78 -6.31
CA GLN A 170 2.04 3.55 -6.42
C GLN A 170 1.12 3.30 -5.23
N THR A 171 1.52 3.69 -4.02
CA THR A 171 0.70 3.52 -2.81
C THR A 171 -0.66 4.20 -2.92
N ILE A 172 -0.71 5.35 -3.59
CA ILE A 172 -1.94 6.10 -3.80
C ILE A 172 -2.71 5.58 -5.01
N ILE A 173 -2.02 5.32 -6.13
CA ILE A 173 -2.69 4.96 -7.39
C ILE A 173 -3.20 3.53 -7.36
N MET A 174 -2.46 2.61 -6.75
CA MET A 174 -2.74 1.18 -6.81
C MET A 174 -4.13 0.78 -6.28
N PRO A 175 -4.55 1.22 -5.08
CA PRO A 175 -5.89 0.91 -4.57
C PRO A 175 -6.99 1.51 -5.44
N ILE A 176 -6.77 2.73 -5.95
CA ILE A 176 -7.72 3.43 -6.83
C ILE A 176 -7.85 2.65 -8.14
N TYR A 177 -6.73 2.30 -8.77
CA TYR A 177 -6.71 1.58 -10.03
C TYR A 177 -7.35 0.20 -9.92
N LEU A 178 -7.06 -0.53 -8.81
CA LEU A 178 -7.69 -1.81 -8.53
C LEU A 178 -9.22 -1.67 -8.39
N LYS A 179 -9.70 -0.66 -7.65
CA LYS A 179 -11.14 -0.41 -7.46
C LYS A 179 -11.86 0.01 -8.74
N GLU A 180 -11.16 0.70 -9.64
CA GLU A 180 -11.71 1.19 -10.91
C GLU A 180 -11.70 0.13 -12.02
N LEU A 181 -10.77 -0.81 -11.99
CA LEU A 181 -10.58 -1.82 -13.03
C LEU A 181 -11.24 -3.16 -12.70
N CYS A 182 -11.30 -3.51 -11.40
CA CYS A 182 -11.74 -4.82 -10.95
C CYS A 182 -13.26 -4.85 -10.74
N PRO A 183 -13.99 -5.81 -11.35
CA PRO A 183 -15.39 -6.06 -11.02
C PRO A 183 -15.57 -6.31 -9.52
N GLN A 184 -16.70 -5.83 -8.96
CA GLN A 184 -16.98 -5.91 -7.52
C GLN A 184 -16.87 -7.33 -6.97
N LYS A 185 -17.33 -8.33 -7.74
CA LYS A 185 -17.27 -9.76 -7.41
C LYS A 185 -15.85 -10.25 -7.08
N TYR A 186 -14.82 -9.69 -7.73
CA TYR A 186 -13.44 -10.13 -7.60
C TYR A 186 -12.59 -9.18 -6.75
N TYR A 187 -13.12 -8.01 -6.39
CA TYR A 187 -12.38 -6.96 -5.69
C TYR A 187 -11.76 -7.44 -4.37
N ASP A 188 -12.54 -8.14 -3.54
CA ASP A 188 -12.05 -8.65 -2.25
C ASP A 188 -10.87 -9.60 -2.42
N LYS A 189 -10.93 -10.50 -3.42
CA LYS A 189 -9.86 -11.45 -3.72
C LYS A 189 -8.56 -10.73 -4.08
N PHE A 190 -8.61 -9.76 -4.98
CA PHE A 190 -7.40 -9.04 -5.42
C PHE A 190 -6.91 -8.02 -4.41
N SER A 191 -7.78 -7.46 -3.59
CA SER A 191 -7.40 -6.62 -2.46
C SER A 191 -6.57 -7.41 -1.43
N VAL A 192 -6.99 -8.62 -1.07
CA VAL A 192 -6.21 -9.52 -0.22
C VAL A 192 -4.88 -9.90 -0.89
N MET A 193 -4.90 -10.20 -2.20
CA MET A 193 -3.71 -10.54 -2.97
C MET A 193 -2.69 -9.38 -3.00
N SER A 194 -3.13 -8.13 -2.95
CA SER A 194 -2.26 -6.96 -2.75
C SER A 194 -1.40 -7.10 -1.48
N GLY A 195 -2.02 -7.49 -0.36
CA GLY A 195 -1.32 -7.77 0.90
C GLY A 195 -0.31 -8.91 0.81
N PHE A 196 -0.60 -9.96 0.03
CA PHE A 196 0.34 -11.05 -0.24
C PHE A 196 1.60 -10.57 -0.94
N PHE A 197 1.50 -9.67 -1.92
CA PHE A 197 2.68 -9.12 -2.58
C PHE A 197 3.52 -8.27 -1.63
N VAL A 198 2.91 -7.45 -0.77
CA VAL A 198 3.65 -6.68 0.25
C VAL A 198 4.38 -7.63 1.22
N GLY A 199 3.64 -8.58 1.82
CA GLY A 199 4.22 -9.55 2.75
C GLY A 199 5.28 -10.45 2.10
N GLY A 200 5.04 -10.86 0.84
CA GLY A 200 5.98 -11.65 0.04
C GLY A 200 7.27 -10.92 -0.25
N GLY A 201 7.20 -9.61 -0.55
CA GLY A 201 8.38 -8.76 -0.74
C GLY A 201 9.22 -8.63 0.54
N LEU A 202 8.55 -8.42 1.68
CA LEU A 202 9.19 -8.35 2.99
C LEU A 202 9.85 -9.68 3.35
N LEU A 203 9.15 -10.80 3.18
CA LEU A 203 9.68 -12.14 3.44
C LEU A 203 10.88 -12.45 2.53
N PHE A 204 10.79 -12.11 1.25
CA PHE A 204 11.86 -12.33 0.30
C PHE A 204 13.11 -11.49 0.61
N ALA A 205 12.96 -10.24 1.06
CA ALA A 205 14.08 -9.44 1.52
C ALA A 205 14.79 -10.11 2.71
N ASN A 206 14.03 -10.60 3.69
CA ASN A 206 14.59 -11.33 4.83
C ASN A 206 15.26 -12.65 4.40
N PHE A 207 14.72 -13.34 3.40
CA PHE A 207 15.32 -14.55 2.82
C PHE A 207 16.68 -14.25 2.16
N MET A 208 16.81 -13.13 1.46
CA MET A 208 18.09 -12.68 0.93
C MET A 208 19.13 -12.43 2.03
N GLY A 209 18.68 -12.13 3.26
CA GLY A 209 19.55 -12.05 4.43
C GLY A 209 20.36 -13.33 4.71
N LEU A 210 19.86 -14.51 4.33
CA LEU A 210 20.56 -15.79 4.53
C LEU A 210 21.94 -15.84 3.84
N GLY A 211 22.11 -15.13 2.73
CA GLY A 211 23.40 -15.04 2.05
C GLY A 211 24.49 -14.43 2.93
N TYR A 212 24.13 -13.53 3.86
CA TYR A 212 25.11 -12.92 4.77
C TYR A 212 25.59 -13.82 5.92
N ILE A 213 25.05 -15.02 6.08
CA ILE A 213 25.60 -16.05 6.98
C ILE A 213 26.98 -16.47 6.49
N ASN A 214 27.17 -16.58 5.16
CA ASN A 214 28.47 -16.86 4.59
C ASN A 214 29.40 -15.64 4.74
N SER A 215 30.54 -15.84 5.41
CA SER A 215 31.58 -14.81 5.62
C SER A 215 32.06 -14.18 4.33
N ASP A 216 32.17 -14.98 3.24
CA ASP A 216 32.69 -14.52 1.94
C ASP A 216 31.73 -13.53 1.29
N LEU A 217 30.42 -13.73 1.46
CA LEU A 217 29.38 -12.86 0.94
C LEU A 217 29.18 -11.59 1.79
N ARG A 218 29.72 -11.55 3.01
CA ARG A 218 29.69 -10.41 3.93
C ARG A 218 30.96 -9.57 3.88
N GLY A 219 32.05 -10.09 3.26
CA GLY A 219 33.36 -9.43 3.19
C GLY A 219 33.32 -8.10 2.43
N LYS A 220 34.40 -7.28 2.62
CA LYS A 220 34.55 -5.99 1.93
C LYS A 220 34.57 -6.10 0.41
N ASP A 221 35.03 -7.22 -0.14
CA ASP A 221 35.07 -7.43 -1.58
C ASP A 221 33.85 -8.11 -2.16
N SER A 222 32.81 -8.32 -1.31
CA SER A 222 31.59 -9.00 -1.73
C SER A 222 30.68 -8.08 -2.55
N HIS A 223 30.22 -8.58 -3.68
CA HIS A 223 29.21 -7.95 -4.54
C HIS A 223 27.78 -8.41 -4.23
N TYR A 224 27.56 -9.21 -3.16
CA TYR A 224 26.26 -9.77 -2.86
C TYR A 224 25.19 -8.69 -2.55
N TRP A 225 25.55 -7.63 -1.83
CA TRP A 225 24.65 -6.52 -1.54
C TRP A 225 24.14 -5.83 -2.81
N GLN A 226 24.94 -5.81 -3.89
CA GLN A 226 24.51 -5.24 -5.18
C GLN A 226 23.37 -6.06 -5.78
N ILE A 227 23.41 -7.39 -5.66
CA ILE A 227 22.31 -8.27 -6.08
C ILE A 227 21.05 -7.94 -5.27
N VAL A 228 21.17 -7.82 -3.94
CA VAL A 228 20.06 -7.46 -3.05
C VAL A 228 19.43 -6.11 -3.44
N PHE A 229 20.25 -5.12 -3.79
CA PHE A 229 19.80 -3.78 -4.22
C PHE A 229 19.21 -3.77 -5.64
N ALA A 230 19.59 -4.70 -6.51
CA ALA A 230 19.06 -4.80 -7.88
C ALA A 230 17.65 -5.40 -7.97
N ILE A 231 17.25 -6.22 -7.01
CA ILE A 231 15.95 -6.95 -7.04
C ILE A 231 14.75 -6.03 -7.25
N PRO A 232 14.57 -4.90 -6.53
CA PRO A 232 13.44 -4.00 -6.76
C PRO A 232 13.38 -3.49 -8.20
N ALA A 233 14.52 -3.14 -8.79
CA ALA A 233 14.59 -2.66 -10.17
C ALA A 233 14.08 -3.70 -11.18
N VAL A 234 14.40 -4.99 -10.97
CA VAL A 234 13.91 -6.09 -11.80
C VAL A 234 12.39 -6.21 -11.72
N VAL A 235 11.82 -6.10 -10.53
CA VAL A 235 10.35 -6.16 -10.34
C VAL A 235 9.65 -4.99 -11.04
N PHE A 236 10.18 -3.78 -10.91
CA PHE A 236 9.61 -2.61 -11.57
C PHE A 236 9.80 -2.65 -13.09
N LEU A 237 10.93 -3.13 -13.58
CA LEU A 237 11.15 -3.36 -15.02
C LEU A 237 10.15 -4.38 -15.57
N PHE A 238 9.91 -5.48 -14.86
CA PHE A 238 8.90 -6.46 -15.23
C PHE A 238 7.52 -5.81 -15.36
N ARG A 239 7.06 -5.08 -14.34
CA ARG A 239 5.75 -4.42 -14.35
C ARG A 239 5.68 -3.34 -15.43
N PHE A 240 6.71 -2.51 -15.57
CA PHE A 240 6.83 -1.52 -16.65
C PHE A 240 6.64 -2.16 -18.03
N THR A 241 7.32 -3.27 -18.29
CA THR A 241 7.23 -4.00 -19.56
C THR A 241 5.82 -4.52 -19.78
N VAL A 242 5.21 -5.12 -18.76
CA VAL A 242 3.85 -5.66 -18.85
C VAL A 242 2.83 -4.55 -19.12
N LEU A 243 2.88 -3.44 -18.39
CA LEU A 243 1.92 -2.33 -18.55
C LEU A 243 2.12 -1.54 -19.84
N THR A 244 3.36 -1.51 -20.38
CA THR A 244 3.67 -0.74 -21.60
C THR A 244 3.47 -1.55 -22.86
N ILE A 245 3.84 -2.84 -22.86
CA ILE A 245 3.88 -3.68 -24.07
C ILE A 245 2.69 -4.63 -24.12
N LEU A 246 2.44 -5.39 -23.05
CA LEU A 246 1.49 -6.50 -23.07
C LEU A 246 0.05 -6.05 -22.78
N TYR A 247 -0.15 -5.22 -21.78
CA TYR A 247 -1.47 -4.83 -21.30
C TYR A 247 -1.58 -3.32 -21.14
N LYS A 248 -1.78 -2.60 -22.25
CA LYS A 248 -2.01 -1.15 -22.26
C LYS A 248 -3.41 -0.80 -21.75
N MET A 249 -3.81 -1.40 -20.64
CA MET A 249 -5.12 -1.15 -20.06
C MET A 249 -5.07 0.04 -19.11
N ASP A 250 -6.03 0.93 -19.27
CA ASP A 250 -6.22 2.04 -18.34
C ASP A 250 -7.50 1.84 -17.53
N SER A 251 -7.68 2.62 -16.50
CA SER A 251 -8.94 2.63 -15.76
C SER A 251 -10.06 3.22 -16.63
N PRO A 252 -11.22 2.55 -16.75
CA PRO A 252 -12.37 3.12 -17.44
C PRO A 252 -12.79 4.49 -16.92
N ILE A 253 -12.79 4.67 -15.59
CA ILE A 253 -13.12 5.92 -14.91
C ILE A 253 -12.11 7.01 -15.29
N SER A 254 -10.82 6.71 -15.27
CA SER A 254 -9.77 7.65 -15.68
C SER A 254 -9.92 8.12 -17.13
N LEU A 255 -10.32 7.22 -18.03
CA LEU A 255 -10.54 7.55 -19.44
C LEU A 255 -11.80 8.40 -19.66
N ILE A 256 -12.86 8.17 -18.91
CA ILE A 256 -14.08 9.01 -18.95
C ILE A 256 -13.73 10.43 -18.48
N ILE A 257 -13.03 10.58 -17.36
CA ILE A 257 -12.53 11.88 -16.84
C ILE A 257 -11.66 12.61 -17.87
N LYS A 258 -10.89 11.87 -18.68
CA LYS A 258 -10.04 12.42 -19.75
C LYS A 258 -10.79 12.58 -21.10
N HIS A 259 -12.12 12.54 -21.11
CA HIS A 259 -12.97 12.69 -22.30
C HIS A 259 -12.68 11.66 -23.41
N LYS A 260 -12.40 10.41 -23.03
CA LYS A 260 -12.15 9.27 -23.95
C LYS A 260 -13.13 8.11 -23.71
N PRO A 261 -14.46 8.33 -23.78
CA PRO A 261 -15.46 7.32 -23.39
C PRO A 261 -15.44 6.07 -24.28
N ILE A 262 -15.11 6.20 -25.55
CA ILE A 262 -15.03 5.07 -26.49
C ILE A 262 -13.92 4.09 -26.07
N LYS A 263 -12.74 4.62 -25.70
CA LYS A 263 -11.65 3.78 -25.18
C LYS A 263 -12.02 3.13 -23.85
N ALA A 264 -12.74 3.84 -22.98
CA ALA A 264 -13.25 3.29 -21.73
C ALA A 264 -14.19 2.12 -21.96
N LYS A 265 -15.14 2.26 -22.89
CA LYS A 265 -16.05 1.17 -23.27
C LYS A 265 -15.32 -0.03 -23.87
N GLY A 266 -14.27 0.20 -24.67
CA GLY A 266 -13.42 -0.86 -25.20
C GLY A 266 -12.70 -1.68 -24.12
N ILE A 267 -12.19 -1.02 -23.06
CA ILE A 267 -11.57 -1.72 -21.93
C ILE A 267 -12.59 -2.51 -21.13
N ILE A 268 -13.77 -1.93 -20.87
CA ILE A 268 -14.86 -2.64 -20.20
C ILE A 268 -15.25 -3.88 -21.01
N ALA A 269 -15.41 -3.77 -22.32
CA ALA A 269 -15.72 -4.90 -23.21
C ALA A 269 -14.64 -5.99 -23.25
N TYR A 270 -13.39 -5.63 -22.96
CA TYR A 270 -12.31 -6.61 -22.85
C TYR A 270 -12.35 -7.38 -21.53
N ILE A 271 -12.71 -6.71 -20.44
CA ILE A 271 -12.70 -7.28 -19.09
C ILE A 271 -14.00 -8.04 -18.79
N TYR A 272 -15.15 -7.40 -19.02
CA TYR A 272 -16.47 -7.90 -18.64
C TYR A 272 -17.09 -8.78 -19.74
N GLN A 273 -17.97 -9.66 -19.33
CA GLN A 273 -18.82 -10.40 -20.27
C GLN A 273 -19.68 -9.43 -21.10
N PRO A 274 -19.97 -9.76 -22.39
CA PRO A 274 -20.69 -8.87 -23.28
C PRO A 274 -22.04 -8.36 -22.74
N VAL A 275 -22.73 -9.19 -21.93
CA VAL A 275 -24.02 -8.84 -21.30
C VAL A 275 -23.87 -7.71 -20.27
N CYS A 276 -22.72 -7.62 -19.58
CA CYS A 276 -22.48 -6.65 -18.51
C CYS A 276 -21.85 -5.33 -19.00
N VAL A 277 -21.39 -5.24 -20.25
CA VAL A 277 -20.59 -4.10 -20.76
C VAL A 277 -21.31 -2.79 -20.64
N GLU A 278 -22.56 -2.72 -21.09
CA GLU A 278 -23.32 -1.47 -21.10
C GLU A 278 -23.61 -0.96 -19.68
N GLN A 279 -24.01 -1.86 -18.79
CA GLN A 279 -24.26 -1.51 -17.38
C GLN A 279 -23.00 -1.06 -16.67
N ALA A 280 -21.87 -1.75 -16.86
CA ALA A 280 -20.59 -1.38 -16.26
C ALA A 280 -20.12 -0.01 -16.79
N PHE A 281 -20.38 0.30 -18.05
CA PHE A 281 -20.05 1.59 -18.65
C PHE A 281 -20.93 2.71 -18.07
N GLN A 282 -22.26 2.53 -17.99
CA GLN A 282 -23.19 3.49 -17.41
C GLN A 282 -22.87 3.73 -15.93
N LYS A 283 -22.62 2.67 -15.15
CA LYS A 283 -22.20 2.77 -13.75
C LYS A 283 -20.90 3.61 -13.59
N SER A 284 -19.95 3.43 -14.52
CA SER A 284 -18.71 4.22 -14.52
C SER A 284 -18.95 5.68 -14.84
N GLN A 285 -19.86 5.99 -15.78
CA GLN A 285 -20.24 7.37 -16.12
C GLN A 285 -20.96 8.07 -14.97
N LEU A 286 -21.94 7.39 -14.36
CA LEU A 286 -22.67 7.91 -13.19
C LEU A 286 -21.73 8.20 -12.03
N ARG A 287 -20.74 7.34 -11.79
CA ARG A 287 -19.75 7.57 -10.76
C ARG A 287 -18.90 8.81 -11.04
N VAL A 288 -18.47 9.02 -12.29
CA VAL A 288 -17.69 10.21 -12.67
C VAL A 288 -18.54 11.47 -12.47
N SER A 289 -19.80 11.49 -12.92
CA SER A 289 -20.71 12.64 -12.73
C SER A 289 -20.91 12.94 -11.24
N TYR A 290 -21.13 11.91 -10.43
CA TYR A 290 -21.28 12.08 -8.99
C TYR A 290 -20.02 12.64 -8.32
N ASP A 291 -18.84 12.12 -8.66
CA ASP A 291 -17.55 12.57 -8.13
C ASP A 291 -17.23 14.02 -8.57
N GLU A 292 -17.70 14.45 -9.76
CA GLU A 292 -17.55 15.83 -10.24
C GLU A 292 -18.48 16.80 -9.51
N GLU A 293 -19.73 16.43 -9.30
CA GLU A 293 -20.71 17.24 -8.56
C GLU A 293 -20.34 17.42 -7.09
N HIS A 294 -19.72 16.39 -6.48
CA HIS A 294 -19.36 16.39 -5.06
C HIS A 294 -17.86 16.62 -4.84
N LYS A 295 -17.18 17.26 -5.79
CA LYS A 295 -15.73 17.51 -5.70
C LYS A 295 -15.43 18.50 -4.57
N GLU A 296 -15.00 17.95 -3.45
CA GLU A 296 -14.53 18.73 -2.31
C GLU A 296 -13.09 19.22 -2.53
N GLY A 297 -12.84 20.49 -2.20
CA GLY A 297 -11.47 21.03 -2.20
C GLY A 297 -10.70 20.63 -0.93
N ILE A 298 -9.36 20.77 -0.93
CA ILE A 298 -8.54 20.47 0.27
C ILE A 298 -8.99 21.23 1.52
N MET A 299 -9.52 22.45 1.37
CA MET A 299 -10.02 23.24 2.50
C MET A 299 -11.24 22.63 3.19
N SER A 300 -12.06 21.84 2.46
CA SER A 300 -13.21 21.14 3.06
C SER A 300 -12.82 20.09 4.09
N LEU A 301 -11.56 19.59 4.03
CA LEU A 301 -11.03 18.60 4.98
C LEU A 301 -11.01 19.14 6.42
N PHE A 302 -10.77 20.43 6.58
CA PHE A 302 -10.66 21.09 7.91
C PHE A 302 -11.99 21.62 8.44
N THR A 303 -13.09 21.45 7.69
CA THR A 303 -14.42 21.81 8.14
C THR A 303 -14.88 20.93 9.32
N ARG A 304 -15.85 21.41 10.09
CA ARG A 304 -16.40 20.70 11.24
C ARG A 304 -16.95 19.31 10.86
N LYS A 305 -17.40 19.15 9.62
CA LYS A 305 -17.94 17.93 9.03
C LYS A 305 -16.85 16.84 8.89
N ASN A 306 -15.70 17.19 8.34
CA ASN A 306 -14.66 16.21 7.95
C ASN A 306 -13.51 16.06 8.96
N ARG A 307 -13.29 17.06 9.84
CA ARG A 307 -12.13 17.08 10.75
C ARG A 307 -12.01 15.88 11.68
N LYS A 308 -13.13 15.28 12.10
CA LYS A 308 -13.13 14.11 13.01
C LYS A 308 -12.61 12.87 12.30
N THR A 309 -13.12 12.58 11.12
CA THR A 309 -12.69 11.41 10.32
C THR A 309 -11.26 11.59 9.80
N LEU A 310 -10.89 12.82 9.43
CA LEU A 310 -9.51 13.15 9.07
C LEU A 310 -8.56 12.91 10.25
N ALA A 311 -8.92 13.37 11.46
CA ALA A 311 -8.09 13.14 12.66
C ALA A 311 -7.94 11.64 12.96
N ILE A 312 -9.02 10.84 12.83
CA ILE A 312 -8.94 9.38 13.00
C ILE A 312 -8.00 8.76 11.97
N GLY A 313 -8.11 9.13 10.70
CA GLY A 313 -7.22 8.65 9.65
C GLY A 313 -5.75 9.03 9.90
N CYS A 314 -5.46 10.27 10.26
CA CYS A 314 -4.10 10.73 10.57
C CYS A 314 -3.51 10.00 11.78
N VAL A 315 -4.29 9.77 12.85
CA VAL A 315 -3.83 9.00 14.03
C VAL A 315 -3.65 7.53 13.69
N LEU A 316 -4.47 6.93 12.81
CA LEU A 316 -4.24 5.58 12.31
C LEU A 316 -2.87 5.47 11.60
N MET A 317 -2.55 6.42 10.72
CA MET A 317 -1.26 6.45 10.01
C MET A 317 -0.08 6.68 10.97
N PHE A 318 -0.29 7.51 12.00
CA PHE A 318 0.70 7.74 13.04
C PHE A 318 1.02 6.46 13.81
N VAL A 319 -0.01 5.78 14.35
CA VAL A 319 0.18 4.54 15.13
C VAL A 319 0.74 3.41 14.27
N TYR A 320 0.29 3.31 13.02
CA TYR A 320 0.79 2.35 12.05
C TYR A 320 2.32 2.41 11.91
N THR A 321 2.91 3.60 11.97
CA THR A 321 4.37 3.78 11.87
C THR A 321 5.07 3.79 13.23
N TRP A 322 4.45 4.40 14.27
CA TRP A 322 5.06 4.65 15.57
C TRP A 322 4.73 3.62 16.65
N CYS A 323 4.10 2.48 16.32
CA CYS A 323 3.97 1.37 17.26
C CYS A 323 5.28 0.58 17.48
N GLY A 324 6.32 0.84 16.67
CA GLY A 324 7.64 0.23 16.78
C GLY A 324 7.95 -0.84 15.71
N LEU A 325 6.97 -1.41 15.02
CA LEU A 325 7.23 -2.49 14.08
C LEU A 325 8.00 -2.02 12.83
N PHE A 326 7.71 -0.83 12.32
CA PHE A 326 8.46 -0.23 11.21
C PHE A 326 9.95 -0.09 11.54
N ALA A 327 10.24 0.34 12.76
CA ALA A 327 11.60 0.45 13.28
C ALA A 327 12.28 -0.93 13.36
N ILE A 328 11.59 -1.94 13.88
CA ILE A 328 12.11 -3.30 13.97
C ILE A 328 12.47 -3.84 12.58
N PHE A 329 11.59 -3.72 11.57
CA PHE A 329 11.88 -4.24 10.23
C PHE A 329 12.99 -3.48 9.51
N SER A 330 13.02 -2.16 9.63
CA SER A 330 14.02 -1.32 8.94
C SER A 330 15.42 -1.43 9.55
N TYR A 331 15.51 -1.88 10.80
CA TYR A 331 16.75 -2.04 11.55
C TYR A 331 16.87 -3.43 12.17
N SER A 332 16.22 -4.44 11.57
CA SER A 332 16.13 -5.80 12.12
C SER A 332 17.50 -6.41 12.41
N SER A 333 18.48 -6.21 11.54
CA SER A 333 19.84 -6.74 11.74
C SER A 333 20.50 -6.13 12.97
N GLN A 334 20.45 -4.80 13.14
CA GLN A 334 21.03 -4.12 14.31
C GLN A 334 20.23 -4.43 15.58
N PHE A 335 18.92 -4.48 15.46
CA PHE A 335 18.02 -4.78 16.56
C PHE A 335 18.26 -6.19 17.13
N PHE A 336 18.36 -7.20 16.25
CA PHE A 336 18.63 -8.56 16.72
C PHE A 336 20.11 -8.83 17.05
N ALA A 337 21.05 -8.07 16.46
CA ALA A 337 22.45 -8.15 16.85
C ALA A 337 22.66 -7.82 18.34
N SER A 338 21.89 -6.86 18.90
CA SER A 338 21.91 -6.55 20.33
C SER A 338 21.32 -7.65 21.22
N MET A 339 20.59 -8.62 20.65
CA MET A 339 20.00 -9.75 21.36
C MET A 339 20.81 -11.05 21.22
N SER A 340 21.63 -11.16 20.17
CA SER A 340 22.37 -12.38 19.80
C SER A 340 23.87 -12.30 20.10
N ASP A 341 24.30 -11.34 20.91
CA ASP A 341 25.73 -11.06 21.20
C ASP A 341 26.59 -10.95 19.94
N GLY A 342 25.98 -10.47 18.85
CA GLY A 342 26.64 -10.31 17.56
C GLY A 342 26.75 -11.59 16.70
N ASP A 343 26.11 -12.70 17.10
CA ASP A 343 26.04 -13.90 16.25
C ASP A 343 25.18 -13.63 15.01
N VAL A 344 25.86 -13.54 13.88
CA VAL A 344 25.22 -13.22 12.58
C VAL A 344 24.26 -14.32 12.14
N THR A 345 24.57 -15.58 12.44
CA THR A 345 23.70 -16.71 12.07
C THR A 345 22.39 -16.64 12.83
N LEU A 346 22.45 -16.48 14.14
CA LEU A 346 21.27 -16.36 15.00
C LEU A 346 20.43 -15.10 14.63
N ASN A 347 21.09 -13.96 14.43
CA ASN A 347 20.47 -12.71 14.01
C ASN A 347 19.71 -12.89 12.67
N THR A 348 20.31 -13.53 11.69
CA THR A 348 19.69 -13.76 10.38
C THR A 348 18.48 -14.69 10.50
N PHE A 349 18.56 -15.74 11.31
CA PHE A 349 17.42 -16.61 11.56
C PHE A 349 16.28 -15.89 12.28
N PHE A 350 16.58 -15.05 13.26
CA PHE A 350 15.54 -14.24 13.94
C PHE A 350 14.80 -13.34 12.94
N THR A 351 15.55 -12.70 12.04
CA THR A 351 14.96 -11.82 11.03
C THR A 351 14.12 -12.58 10.02
N LEU A 352 14.56 -13.77 9.58
CA LEU A 352 13.81 -14.62 8.65
C LEU A 352 12.50 -15.12 9.29
N ILE A 353 12.57 -15.62 10.52
CA ILE A 353 11.40 -16.11 11.26
C ILE A 353 10.39 -14.95 11.46
N LEU A 354 10.87 -13.76 11.80
CA LEU A 354 10.01 -12.57 11.90
C LEU A 354 9.29 -12.29 10.59
N GLY A 355 9.97 -12.40 9.45
CA GLY A 355 9.37 -12.25 8.13
C GLY A 355 8.28 -13.29 7.82
N ILE A 356 8.52 -14.55 8.18
CA ILE A 356 7.54 -15.65 8.03
C ILE A 356 6.30 -15.36 8.89
N VAL A 357 6.50 -14.98 10.14
CA VAL A 357 5.43 -14.65 11.08
C VAL A 357 4.60 -13.47 10.58
N GLN A 358 5.23 -12.44 10.03
CA GLN A 358 4.57 -11.27 9.46
C GLN A 358 3.74 -11.60 8.21
N PHE A 359 4.18 -12.60 7.42
CA PHE A 359 3.47 -13.01 6.22
C PHE A 359 2.23 -13.86 6.52
N THR A 360 2.26 -14.66 7.58
CA THR A 360 1.19 -15.61 7.94
C THR A 360 -0.21 -14.97 8.11
N PRO A 361 -0.38 -13.79 8.75
CA PRO A 361 -1.69 -13.16 8.91
C PRO A 361 -2.38 -12.76 7.62
N ALA A 362 -1.66 -12.61 6.51
CA ALA A 362 -2.26 -12.31 5.21
C ALA A 362 -3.30 -13.36 4.78
N PHE A 363 -3.14 -14.62 5.23
CA PHE A 363 -4.08 -15.71 4.96
C PHE A 363 -5.31 -15.70 5.88
N ILE A 364 -5.18 -15.18 7.09
CA ILE A 364 -6.16 -15.31 8.17
C ILE A 364 -7.01 -14.04 8.31
N SER A 365 -6.46 -12.88 8.01
CA SER A 365 -7.06 -11.57 8.26
C SER A 365 -8.48 -11.41 7.70
N SER A 366 -8.72 -11.87 6.46
CA SER A 366 -10.04 -11.79 5.82
C SER A 366 -11.14 -12.53 6.59
N PHE A 367 -10.84 -13.69 7.17
CA PHE A 367 -11.80 -14.45 7.98
C PHE A 367 -12.11 -13.72 9.29
N VAL A 368 -11.07 -13.16 9.92
CA VAL A 368 -11.19 -12.42 11.19
C VAL A 368 -12.06 -11.18 11.01
N TYR A 369 -11.85 -10.39 9.94
CA TYR A 369 -12.62 -9.16 9.68
C TYR A 369 -14.09 -9.40 9.38
N ARG A 370 -14.41 -10.46 8.64
CA ARG A 370 -15.81 -10.82 8.37
C ARG A 370 -16.57 -11.18 9.64
N LYS A 371 -15.89 -11.76 10.65
CA LYS A 371 -16.53 -12.22 11.88
C LYS A 371 -16.69 -11.13 12.95
N TRP A 372 -15.66 -10.30 13.21
CA TRP A 372 -15.58 -9.52 14.46
C TRP A 372 -15.78 -8.01 14.29
N GLY A 373 -15.73 -7.48 13.07
CA GLY A 373 -15.78 -6.04 12.84
C GLY A 373 -14.46 -5.30 13.09
N LYS A 374 -14.30 -4.13 12.45
CA LYS A 374 -13.00 -3.43 12.41
C LYS A 374 -12.64 -2.75 13.73
N ARG A 375 -13.61 -2.16 14.43
CA ARG A 375 -13.38 -1.48 15.72
C ARG A 375 -12.89 -2.44 16.80
N ILE A 376 -13.56 -3.59 16.95
CA ILE A 376 -13.22 -4.59 17.96
C ILE A 376 -11.81 -5.11 17.70
N ILE A 377 -11.48 -5.46 16.45
CA ILE A 377 -10.18 -6.00 16.09
C ILE A 377 -9.08 -4.96 16.31
N LEU A 378 -9.32 -3.68 15.98
CA LEU A 378 -8.35 -2.61 16.18
C LEU A 378 -8.03 -2.43 17.67
N LEU A 379 -9.05 -2.30 18.52
CA LEU A 379 -8.87 -2.06 19.94
C LEU A 379 -8.26 -3.27 20.66
N SER A 380 -8.74 -4.49 20.38
CA SER A 380 -8.15 -5.71 20.95
C SER A 380 -6.72 -5.94 20.48
N GLY A 381 -6.45 -5.70 19.19
CA GLY A 381 -5.11 -5.81 18.64
C GLY A 381 -4.11 -4.87 19.32
N LEU A 382 -4.45 -3.58 19.43
CA LEU A 382 -3.62 -2.60 20.14
C LEU A 382 -3.43 -2.95 21.61
N PHE A 383 -4.47 -3.45 22.29
CA PHE A 383 -4.36 -3.88 23.69
C PHE A 383 -3.34 -5.01 23.86
N PHE A 384 -3.42 -6.06 23.05
CA PHE A 384 -2.45 -7.16 23.12
C PHE A 384 -1.05 -6.73 22.65
N MET A 385 -0.94 -5.80 21.71
CA MET A 385 0.34 -5.22 21.31
C MET A 385 1.00 -4.46 22.47
N ILE A 386 0.24 -3.71 23.29
CA ILE A 386 0.74 -3.03 24.50
C ILE A 386 1.28 -4.07 25.49
N ILE A 387 0.58 -5.18 25.71
CA ILE A 387 1.07 -6.26 26.59
C ILE A 387 2.42 -6.79 26.07
N CYS A 388 2.54 -7.04 24.77
CA CYS A 388 3.80 -7.46 24.18
C CYS A 388 4.92 -6.43 24.39
N GLN A 389 4.63 -5.14 24.20
CA GLN A 389 5.61 -4.06 24.41
C GLN A 389 6.08 -4.02 25.88
N ILE A 390 5.17 -4.14 26.85
CA ILE A 390 5.52 -4.19 28.28
C ILE A 390 6.40 -5.42 28.60
N LEU A 391 6.08 -6.59 28.02
CA LEU A 391 6.90 -7.79 28.20
C LEU A 391 8.29 -7.62 27.58
N ILE A 392 8.42 -7.01 26.39
CA ILE A 392 9.70 -6.71 25.76
C ILE A 392 10.54 -5.79 26.65
N ILE A 393 9.93 -4.74 27.24
CA ILE A 393 10.60 -3.82 28.17
C ILE A 393 11.12 -4.60 29.37
N GLY A 394 10.27 -5.39 30.04
CA GLY A 394 10.65 -6.17 31.24
C GLY A 394 11.78 -7.17 30.97
N LEU A 395 11.69 -7.90 29.87
CA LEU A 395 12.71 -8.89 29.46
C LEU A 395 14.03 -8.25 28.98
N SER A 396 14.06 -6.95 28.72
CA SER A 396 15.27 -6.25 28.27
C SER A 396 16.27 -5.97 29.38
N TYR A 397 15.89 -6.20 30.63
CA TYR A 397 16.78 -6.09 31.79
C TYR A 397 17.47 -7.42 32.18
N THR A 398 17.28 -8.47 31.38
CA THR A 398 17.86 -9.80 31.66
C THR A 398 18.59 -10.31 30.43
N ASP A 399 19.87 -10.72 30.61
CA ASP A 399 20.74 -11.19 29.52
C ASP A 399 20.86 -12.72 29.46
N VAL A 400 20.02 -13.44 30.22
CA VAL A 400 19.99 -14.91 30.16
C VAL A 400 19.45 -15.37 28.80
N MET A 401 20.09 -16.35 28.17
CA MET A 401 19.68 -16.89 26.87
C MET A 401 18.19 -17.28 26.81
N ALA A 402 17.65 -17.82 27.90
CA ALA A 402 16.22 -18.12 27.99
C ALA A 402 15.35 -16.85 27.84
N ALA A 403 15.77 -15.72 28.42
CA ALA A 403 15.04 -14.44 28.28
C ALA A 403 15.16 -13.88 26.87
N VAL A 404 16.29 -14.06 26.19
CA VAL A 404 16.47 -13.68 24.77
C VAL A 404 15.48 -14.43 23.89
N ILE A 405 15.34 -15.74 24.06
CA ILE A 405 14.40 -16.57 23.29
C ILE A 405 12.95 -16.13 23.57
N VAL A 406 12.57 -15.95 24.85
CA VAL A 406 11.23 -15.48 25.21
C VAL A 406 10.96 -14.09 24.63
N LYS A 407 11.90 -13.17 24.70
CA LYS A 407 11.82 -11.83 24.10
C LYS A 407 11.57 -11.93 22.60
N PHE A 408 12.29 -12.78 21.89
CA PHE A 408 12.09 -13.01 20.47
C PHE A 408 10.68 -13.56 20.15
N ILE A 409 10.18 -14.52 20.93
CA ILE A 409 8.82 -15.07 20.77
C ILE A 409 7.78 -13.94 20.97
N VAL A 410 7.97 -13.07 21.95
CA VAL A 410 7.07 -11.93 22.19
C VAL A 410 7.12 -10.92 21.03
N ILE A 411 8.29 -10.68 20.45
CA ILE A 411 8.43 -9.83 19.25
C ILE A 411 7.70 -10.45 18.05
N CYS A 412 7.81 -11.76 17.87
CA CYS A 412 7.07 -12.48 16.84
C CYS A 412 5.55 -12.36 17.05
N LEU A 413 5.07 -12.52 18.27
CA LEU A 413 3.66 -12.35 18.61
C LEU A 413 3.20 -10.90 18.38
N PHE A 414 3.99 -9.91 18.76
CA PHE A 414 3.73 -8.51 18.48
C PHE A 414 3.60 -8.24 16.98
N SER A 415 4.53 -8.76 16.17
CA SER A 415 4.52 -8.65 14.71
C SER A 415 3.29 -9.32 14.09
N PHE A 416 2.94 -10.51 14.57
CA PHE A 416 1.74 -11.23 14.13
C PHE A 416 0.46 -10.44 14.42
N LEU A 417 0.32 -9.91 15.63
CA LEU A 417 -0.83 -9.08 16.02
C LEU A 417 -0.95 -7.83 15.17
N TYR A 418 0.16 -7.15 14.92
CA TYR A 418 0.19 -5.99 14.02
C TYR A 418 -0.30 -6.35 12.61
N ALA A 419 0.24 -7.40 12.02
CA ALA A 419 -0.12 -7.81 10.67
C ALA A 419 -1.55 -8.35 10.56
N LEU A 420 -2.10 -8.87 11.66
CA LEU A 420 -3.48 -9.32 11.73
C LEU A 420 -4.47 -8.17 11.98
N THR A 421 -4.09 -7.12 12.69
CA THR A 421 -5.02 -6.10 13.20
C THR A 421 -4.73 -4.72 12.62
N LEU A 422 -3.76 -4.01 13.18
CA LEU A 422 -3.49 -2.61 12.85
C LEU A 422 -3.11 -2.42 11.37
N GLY A 423 -2.28 -3.30 10.81
CA GLY A 423 -1.83 -3.22 9.44
C GLY A 423 -3.00 -3.08 8.45
N PRO A 424 -3.77 -4.15 8.22
CA PRO A 424 -4.84 -4.12 7.23
C PRO A 424 -5.99 -3.16 7.58
N ILE A 425 -6.29 -2.93 8.87
CA ILE A 425 -7.34 -2.00 9.28
C ILE A 425 -6.98 -0.56 8.87
N THR A 426 -5.75 -0.14 9.05
CA THR A 426 -5.30 1.19 8.64
C THR A 426 -5.56 1.44 7.15
N TRP A 427 -5.25 0.47 6.30
CA TRP A 427 -5.44 0.57 4.85
C TRP A 427 -6.90 0.46 4.40
N SER A 428 -7.74 -0.27 5.12
CA SER A 428 -9.14 -0.47 4.76
C SER A 428 -10.08 0.57 5.37
N MET A 429 -9.82 0.99 6.60
CA MET A 429 -10.70 1.91 7.33
C MET A 429 -10.48 3.36 6.91
N THR A 430 -9.24 3.77 6.62
CA THR A 430 -8.94 5.15 6.22
C THR A 430 -9.73 5.61 5.00
N PRO A 431 -9.77 4.87 3.86
CA PRO A 431 -10.59 5.27 2.71
C PRO A 431 -12.09 5.02 2.88
N GLU A 432 -12.50 4.26 3.90
CA GLU A 432 -13.90 4.00 4.20
C GLU A 432 -14.57 5.18 4.93
N ILE A 433 -13.85 5.81 5.88
CA ILE A 433 -14.36 6.90 6.71
C ILE A 433 -14.05 8.29 6.17
N ASN A 434 -13.10 8.42 5.24
CA ASN A 434 -12.67 9.70 4.68
C ASN A 434 -13.09 9.85 3.22
N SER A 435 -13.24 11.10 2.79
CA SER A 435 -13.32 11.42 1.36
C SER A 435 -12.04 11.06 0.62
N SER A 436 -12.08 11.07 -0.72
CA SER A 436 -10.89 10.79 -1.54
C SER A 436 -9.73 11.73 -1.21
N GLU A 437 -10.01 13.03 -1.01
CA GLU A 437 -9.02 14.03 -0.61
C GLU A 437 -8.49 13.78 0.80
N GLY A 438 -9.37 13.40 1.74
CA GLY A 438 -8.98 13.05 3.12
C GLY A 438 -8.10 11.81 3.17
N THR A 439 -8.42 10.80 2.40
CA THR A 439 -7.61 9.58 2.26
C THR A 439 -6.23 9.88 1.68
N TYR A 440 -6.19 10.70 0.62
CA TYR A 440 -4.93 11.18 0.05
C TYR A 440 -4.07 11.89 1.11
N PHE A 441 -4.66 12.82 1.86
CA PHE A 441 -3.95 13.55 2.92
C PHE A 441 -3.40 12.62 4.00
N CYS A 442 -4.19 11.61 4.42
CA CYS A 442 -3.73 10.60 5.38
C CYS A 442 -2.52 9.81 4.87
N PHE A 443 -2.49 9.40 3.59
CA PHE A 443 -1.33 8.71 3.02
C PHE A 443 -0.09 9.61 2.90
N VAL A 444 -0.26 10.91 2.66
CA VAL A 444 0.87 11.86 2.73
C VAL A 444 1.41 11.94 4.16
N THR A 445 0.54 12.02 5.18
CA THR A 445 0.97 12.02 6.58
C THR A 445 1.63 10.71 7.00
N LEU A 446 1.23 9.56 6.44
CA LEU A 446 1.90 8.27 6.67
C LEU A 446 3.40 8.37 6.40
N TYR A 447 3.78 8.89 5.22
CA TYR A 447 5.19 8.99 4.84
C TYR A 447 5.95 10.04 5.63
N ALA A 448 5.29 11.11 6.07
CA ALA A 448 5.89 12.08 6.99
C ALA A 448 6.22 11.42 8.36
N TRP A 449 5.31 10.63 8.92
CA TRP A 449 5.54 9.88 10.16
C TRP A 449 6.58 8.77 9.99
N GLN A 450 6.57 8.08 8.86
CA GLN A 450 7.56 7.06 8.51
C GLN A 450 8.98 7.67 8.43
N LEU A 451 9.11 8.82 7.78
CA LEU A 451 10.37 9.56 7.70
C LEU A 451 10.92 9.84 9.11
N LEU A 452 10.07 10.36 10.00
CA LEU A 452 10.49 10.72 11.35
C LEU A 452 10.93 9.49 12.16
N VAL A 453 10.14 8.41 12.15
CA VAL A 453 10.50 7.21 12.93
C VAL A 453 11.78 6.56 12.40
N LEU A 454 11.95 6.47 11.09
CA LEU A 454 13.14 5.83 10.50
C LEU A 454 14.41 6.66 10.69
N TYR A 455 14.31 7.99 10.71
CA TYR A 455 15.46 8.85 11.00
C TYR A 455 15.83 8.85 12.49
N ILE A 456 14.84 8.90 13.38
CA ILE A 456 15.06 9.04 14.84
C ILE A 456 15.43 7.71 15.49
N PHE A 457 14.94 6.57 14.98
CA PHE A 457 15.09 5.29 15.69
C PHE A 457 16.53 4.84 15.96
N PRO A 458 17.53 5.00 15.07
CA PRO A 458 18.92 4.65 15.39
C PRO A 458 19.46 5.45 16.57
N PHE A 459 19.09 6.73 16.71
CA PHE A 459 19.45 7.56 17.86
C PHE A 459 18.71 7.12 19.13
N MET A 460 17.44 6.72 19.03
CA MET A 460 16.70 6.13 20.14
C MET A 460 17.37 4.83 20.61
N LEU A 461 17.75 3.96 19.68
CA LEU A 461 18.38 2.69 20.00
C LEU A 461 19.74 2.89 20.66
N SER A 462 20.55 3.85 20.18
CA SER A 462 21.89 4.15 20.76
C SER A 462 21.81 4.84 22.13
N SER A 463 20.82 5.72 22.36
CA SER A 463 20.71 6.54 23.58
C SER A 463 19.83 5.90 24.66
N LEU A 464 18.70 5.31 24.28
CA LEU A 464 17.68 4.76 25.18
C LEU A 464 17.75 3.24 25.28
N GLN A 465 18.59 2.60 24.47
CA GLN A 465 18.62 1.17 24.29
C GLN A 465 17.26 0.62 23.81
N MET A 466 17.12 -0.71 23.78
CA MET A 466 15.90 -1.37 23.36
C MET A 466 14.73 -1.08 24.32
N SER A 467 14.97 -1.16 25.61
CA SER A 467 13.94 -0.96 26.64
C SER A 467 13.33 0.43 26.58
N GLY A 468 14.15 1.47 26.57
CA GLY A 468 13.68 2.87 26.51
C GLY A 468 12.96 3.20 25.20
N SER A 469 13.42 2.65 24.07
CA SER A 469 12.73 2.81 22.78
C SER A 469 11.32 2.21 22.81
N PHE A 470 11.16 1.02 23.40
CA PHE A 470 9.84 0.39 23.56
C PHE A 470 8.95 1.10 24.57
N VAL A 471 9.50 1.77 25.59
CA VAL A 471 8.71 2.63 26.51
C VAL A 471 8.06 3.77 25.72
N VAL A 472 8.81 4.44 24.84
CA VAL A 472 8.25 5.50 23.98
C VAL A 472 7.13 4.95 23.09
N PHE A 473 7.35 3.83 22.41
CA PHE A 473 6.33 3.21 21.57
C PHE A 473 5.10 2.78 22.35
N ALA A 474 5.26 2.24 23.56
CA ALA A 474 4.16 1.84 24.42
C ALA A 474 3.31 3.04 24.87
N ILE A 475 3.92 4.15 25.28
CA ILE A 475 3.20 5.38 25.63
C ILE A 475 2.37 5.90 24.44
N LEU A 476 2.95 5.92 23.23
CA LEU A 476 2.25 6.35 22.04
C LEU A 476 1.11 5.40 21.64
N THR A 477 1.31 4.08 21.81
CA THR A 477 0.27 3.09 21.55
C THR A 477 -0.88 3.20 22.57
N VAL A 478 -0.57 3.40 23.87
CA VAL A 478 -1.59 3.63 24.93
C VAL A 478 -2.38 4.91 24.67
N SER A 479 -1.72 6.00 24.30
CA SER A 479 -2.40 7.26 23.97
C SER A 479 -3.35 7.07 22.78
N SER A 480 -2.94 6.27 21.82
CA SER A 480 -3.70 6.01 20.61
C SER A 480 -4.90 5.09 20.83
N ILE A 481 -4.79 4.05 21.69
CA ILE A 481 -5.95 3.22 22.02
C ILE A 481 -7.00 4.01 22.77
N LEU A 482 -6.61 4.92 23.67
CA LEU A 482 -7.55 5.83 24.34
C LEU A 482 -8.25 6.72 23.32
N PHE A 483 -7.53 7.31 22.38
CA PHE A 483 -8.13 8.11 21.31
C PHE A 483 -9.12 7.30 20.47
N PHE A 484 -8.77 6.09 20.03
CA PHE A 484 -9.64 5.26 19.20
C PHE A 484 -10.86 4.74 19.96
N TYR A 485 -10.73 4.44 21.24
CA TYR A 485 -11.86 4.01 22.06
C TYR A 485 -13.02 5.02 22.03
N PHE A 486 -12.71 6.32 22.11
CA PHE A 486 -13.71 7.37 22.09
C PHE A 486 -14.10 7.83 20.67
N SER A 487 -13.19 7.73 19.70
CA SER A 487 -13.38 8.35 18.38
C SER A 487 -13.86 7.38 17.31
N VAL A 488 -13.40 6.13 17.33
CA VAL A 488 -13.69 5.12 16.30
C VAL A 488 -15.03 4.46 16.60
N LYS A 489 -15.90 4.40 15.58
CA LYS A 489 -17.16 3.68 15.62
C LYS A 489 -17.11 2.45 14.73
N GLU A 490 -18.00 1.46 15.00
CA GLU A 490 -18.07 0.26 14.17
C GLU A 490 -18.70 0.58 12.81
N THR A 491 -18.07 0.12 11.75
CA THR A 491 -18.49 0.35 10.36
C THR A 491 -18.93 -0.92 9.64
N LYS A 492 -18.87 -2.07 10.32
CA LYS A 492 -19.21 -3.37 9.72
C LYS A 492 -20.65 -3.40 9.22
N GLY A 493 -20.83 -3.68 7.93
CA GLY A 493 -22.14 -3.83 7.31
C GLY A 493 -22.86 -2.51 7.02
N LEU A 494 -22.22 -1.36 7.23
CA LEU A 494 -22.77 -0.05 6.93
C LEU A 494 -22.38 0.41 5.52
N ASN A 495 -23.34 1.06 4.83
CA ASN A 495 -23.11 1.74 3.57
C ASN A 495 -22.38 3.08 3.81
N HIS A 496 -21.78 3.69 2.76
CA HIS A 496 -21.09 4.98 2.88
C HIS A 496 -21.96 6.09 3.49
N THR A 497 -23.23 6.18 3.10
CA THR A 497 -24.20 7.14 3.66
C THR A 497 -24.48 6.91 5.15
N GLU A 498 -24.57 5.66 5.59
CA GLU A 498 -24.73 5.29 6.99
C GLU A 498 -23.48 5.58 7.82
N ILE A 499 -22.30 5.37 7.25
CA ILE A 499 -21.02 5.73 7.88
C ILE A 499 -20.95 7.24 8.09
N ASP A 500 -21.34 8.03 7.10
CA ASP A 500 -21.37 9.49 7.20
C ASP A 500 -22.34 9.97 8.28
N LYS A 501 -23.52 9.33 8.42
CA LYS A 501 -24.45 9.57 9.53
C LYS A 501 -23.84 9.28 10.89
N VAL A 502 -23.21 8.11 11.01
CA VAL A 502 -22.57 7.65 12.26
C VAL A 502 -21.48 8.62 12.71
N TYR A 503 -20.72 9.20 11.78
CA TYR A 503 -19.67 10.19 12.07
C TYR A 503 -20.18 11.64 12.10
N GLY A 504 -21.50 11.86 11.89
CA GLY A 504 -22.15 13.17 11.96
C GLY A 504 -21.76 14.11 10.83
N LYS A 505 -21.60 13.56 9.62
CA LYS A 505 -21.27 14.30 8.40
C LYS A 505 -22.52 14.82 7.67
N GLU A 506 -23.73 14.45 8.07
CA GLU A 506 -24.96 15.02 7.49
C GLU A 506 -25.08 16.49 7.89
N GLU A 507 -25.42 17.32 6.92
CA GLU A 507 -25.93 18.68 7.16
C GLU A 507 -27.29 18.57 7.85
N LYS A 508 -27.41 19.23 9.01
CA LYS A 508 -28.72 19.50 9.63
C LYS A 508 -29.47 20.50 8.80
#